data_a450d97d8f4ed4cfef09a7cfe0b3f130
#
_entry.id   a450d97d8f4ed4cfef09a7cfe0b3f130
#
_cell.length_a   1.000
_cell.length_b   1.000
_cell.length_c   1.000
_cell.angle_alpha   90.00
_cell.angle_beta   90.00
_cell.angle_gamma   90.00
#
_symmetry.space_group_name_H-M   'P 1'
#
loop_
_entity.id
_entity.type
_entity.pdbx_description
1 polymer ?
#
loop_
_entity_poly.entity_id
_entity_poly.type
_entity_poly.pdbx_seq_one_letter_code
_entity_poly.pdbx_strand_id
1 'polypeptide(L)'
;VTPDWFGSGNTTNFTVITPKLLLLFAITTLPFFLGGFVVGLVLVRWPAAIHRNYAWDLAGAALACAIVIPVLDTLGGPKALLVSVGLGAACAVLFVFGDQRSGRGFRLIAATLAAVLITGAGVLAAERGALKVRTAKGLDLTVHAPEFDRWNSFSLINVFPSWNFRGWGLSPKYQGPIPLQKSLVIDMNALTTLTASD
;
A
#
# COMPACT_ATOMS: atom_id res chain seq x y z
N VAL A 1 -3.71 20.11 -11.99
CA VAL A 1 -4.24 19.25 -13.06
C VAL A 1 -4.68 17.97 -12.39
N THR A 2 -5.98 17.84 -12.12
CA THR A 2 -6.54 16.58 -11.65
C THR A 2 -6.19 15.50 -12.67
N PRO A 3 -5.64 14.35 -12.26
CA PRO A 3 -5.54 13.25 -13.20
C PRO A 3 -6.97 12.90 -13.65
N ASP A 4 -7.26 13.07 -14.92
CA ASP A 4 -8.58 12.76 -15.51
C ASP A 4 -8.89 11.26 -15.53
N TRP A 5 -8.59 10.57 -14.43
CA TRP A 5 -8.90 9.15 -14.28
C TRP A 5 -10.41 8.91 -14.20
N PHE A 6 -11.15 9.90 -13.69
CA PHE A 6 -12.61 9.86 -13.52
C PHE A 6 -13.28 11.09 -14.11
N GLY A 7 -12.78 11.65 -15.20
CA GLY A 7 -13.38 12.71 -15.97
C GLY A 7 -14.19 13.74 -15.18
N SER A 8 -13.71 14.95 -15.06
CA SER A 8 -14.46 16.08 -14.53
C SER A 8 -15.51 16.52 -15.55
N GLY A 9 -16.45 15.70 -15.87
CA GLY A 9 -17.50 16.01 -16.82
C GLY A 9 -18.56 14.92 -16.80
N ASN A 10 -19.80 15.32 -16.85
CA ASN A 10 -21.04 14.53 -16.72
C ASN A 10 -21.23 13.36 -17.71
N THR A 11 -20.19 12.90 -18.39
CA THR A 11 -20.21 11.67 -19.18
C THR A 11 -19.02 10.82 -18.77
N THR A 12 -19.25 9.87 -17.90
CA THR A 12 -18.34 8.75 -17.66
C THR A 12 -18.16 8.03 -19.00
N ASN A 13 -17.09 8.34 -19.71
CA ASN A 13 -16.72 7.61 -20.91
C ASN A 13 -16.26 6.20 -20.49
N PHE A 14 -17.22 5.28 -20.35
CA PHE A 14 -16.97 3.88 -19.97
C PHE A 14 -15.89 3.23 -20.86
N THR A 15 -15.82 3.61 -22.13
CA THR A 15 -14.80 3.13 -23.07
C THR A 15 -13.38 3.46 -22.68
N VAL A 16 -13.13 4.56 -21.97
CA VAL A 16 -11.79 4.97 -21.51
C VAL A 16 -11.49 4.45 -20.09
N ILE A 17 -12.51 4.39 -19.24
CA ILE A 17 -12.37 3.94 -17.84
C ILE A 17 -12.20 2.42 -17.77
N THR A 18 -12.97 1.66 -18.56
CA THR A 18 -12.97 0.20 -18.52
C THR A 18 -11.59 -0.43 -18.72
N PRO A 19 -10.80 -0.08 -19.77
CA PRO A 19 -9.48 -0.69 -19.96
C PRO A 19 -8.49 -0.33 -18.83
N LYS A 20 -8.57 0.87 -18.27
CA LYS A 20 -7.73 1.29 -17.14
C LYS A 20 -8.09 0.52 -15.88
N LEU A 21 -9.37 0.33 -15.59
CA LEU A 21 -9.83 -0.47 -14.46
C LEU A 21 -9.46 -1.94 -14.62
N LEU A 22 -9.59 -2.51 -15.83
CA LEU A 22 -9.17 -3.87 -16.12
C LEU A 22 -7.67 -4.06 -15.92
N LEU A 23 -6.86 -3.11 -16.39
CA LEU A 23 -5.41 -3.14 -16.17
C LEU A 23 -5.06 -3.06 -14.68
N LEU A 24 -5.68 -2.14 -13.95
CA LEU A 24 -5.49 -2.01 -12.52
C LEU A 24 -5.89 -3.29 -11.80
N PHE A 25 -7.06 -3.85 -12.13
CA PHE A 25 -7.53 -5.12 -11.61
C PHE A 25 -6.56 -6.26 -11.89
N ALA A 26 -6.06 -6.38 -13.12
CA ALA A 26 -5.09 -7.41 -13.50
C ALA A 26 -3.79 -7.28 -12.69
N ILE A 27 -3.25 -6.06 -12.58
CA ILE A 27 -2.01 -5.81 -11.82
C ILE A 27 -2.19 -6.13 -10.33
N THR A 28 -3.31 -5.74 -9.73
CA THR A 28 -3.57 -5.98 -8.31
C THR A 28 -3.94 -7.43 -8.01
N THR A 29 -4.60 -8.13 -8.92
CA THR A 29 -5.00 -9.55 -8.76
C THR A 29 -3.83 -10.51 -8.95
N LEU A 30 -2.86 -10.17 -9.82
CA LEU A 30 -1.76 -11.06 -10.19
C LEU A 30 -0.96 -11.60 -8.99
N PRO A 31 -0.54 -10.78 -7.99
CA PRO A 31 0.18 -11.29 -6.83
C PRO A 31 -0.61 -12.32 -6.02
N PHE A 32 -1.92 -12.07 -5.83
CA PHE A 32 -2.80 -12.98 -5.11
C PHE A 32 -3.01 -14.28 -5.86
N PHE A 33 -3.22 -14.21 -7.19
CA PHE A 33 -3.32 -15.37 -8.05
C PHE A 33 -2.05 -16.23 -8.00
N LEU A 34 -0.89 -15.62 -8.16
CA LEU A 34 0.40 -16.33 -8.10
C LEU A 34 0.65 -16.93 -6.72
N GLY A 35 0.33 -16.22 -5.64
CA GLY A 35 0.43 -16.73 -4.28
C GLY A 35 -0.43 -17.96 -4.07
N GLY A 36 -1.72 -17.89 -4.41
CA GLY A 36 -2.64 -19.01 -4.32
C GLY A 36 -2.22 -20.20 -5.20
N PHE A 37 -1.69 -19.91 -6.39
CA PHE A 37 -1.17 -20.93 -7.30
C PHE A 37 0.03 -21.67 -6.70
N VAL A 38 0.98 -20.96 -6.08
CA VAL A 38 2.13 -21.57 -5.39
C VAL A 38 1.68 -22.46 -4.24
N VAL A 39 0.76 -21.99 -3.38
CA VAL A 39 0.21 -22.78 -2.29
C VAL A 39 -0.46 -24.05 -2.84
N GLY A 40 -1.29 -23.92 -3.87
CA GLY A 40 -1.92 -25.07 -4.54
C GLY A 40 -0.91 -26.07 -5.08
N LEU A 41 0.15 -25.61 -5.76
CA LEU A 41 1.22 -26.48 -6.25
C LEU A 41 1.94 -27.23 -5.12
N VAL A 42 2.21 -26.56 -3.99
CA VAL A 42 2.85 -27.21 -2.82
C VAL A 42 1.96 -28.32 -2.28
N LEU A 43 0.66 -28.09 -2.13
CA LEU A 43 -0.27 -29.09 -1.62
C LEU A 43 -0.40 -30.29 -2.55
N VAL A 44 -0.46 -30.07 -3.85
CA VAL A 44 -0.55 -31.14 -4.86
C VAL A 44 0.77 -31.93 -4.97
N ARG A 45 1.90 -31.23 -4.86
CA ARG A 45 3.23 -31.86 -5.02
C ARG A 45 3.61 -32.79 -3.86
N TRP A 46 3.14 -32.48 -2.65
CA TRP A 46 3.44 -33.26 -1.44
C TRP A 46 2.17 -33.70 -0.69
N PRO A 47 1.36 -34.56 -1.28
CA PRO A 47 0.07 -34.98 -0.70
C PRO A 47 0.22 -35.69 0.65
N ALA A 48 1.31 -36.44 0.84
CA ALA A 48 1.59 -37.10 2.12
C ALA A 48 1.87 -36.10 3.29
N ALA A 49 2.20 -34.87 2.98
CA ALA A 49 2.47 -33.84 3.97
C ALA A 49 1.41 -32.73 4.00
N ILE A 50 0.23 -32.96 3.39
CA ILE A 50 -0.78 -31.94 3.17
C ILE A 50 -1.22 -31.26 4.48
N HIS A 51 -1.48 -32.03 5.54
CA HIS A 51 -1.90 -31.47 6.84
C HIS A 51 -0.84 -30.58 7.45
N ARG A 52 0.44 -30.98 7.34
CA ARG A 52 1.57 -30.19 7.85
C ARG A 52 1.78 -28.94 7.03
N ASN A 53 1.72 -29.03 5.70
CA ASN A 53 1.87 -27.87 4.81
C ASN A 53 0.75 -26.86 5.01
N TYR A 54 -0.48 -27.33 5.16
CA TYR A 54 -1.62 -26.48 5.46
C TYR A 54 -1.53 -25.83 6.85
N ALA A 55 -1.05 -26.56 7.85
CA ALA A 55 -0.83 -26.00 9.18
C ALA A 55 0.21 -24.86 9.16
N TRP A 56 1.29 -25.01 8.38
CA TRP A 56 2.29 -23.95 8.21
C TRP A 56 1.75 -22.74 7.44
N ASP A 57 0.90 -22.96 6.44
CA ASP A 57 0.23 -21.90 5.69
C ASP A 57 -0.67 -21.06 6.63
N LEU A 58 -1.50 -21.72 7.43
CA LEU A 58 -2.36 -21.05 8.43
C LEU A 58 -1.54 -20.32 9.50
N ALA A 59 -0.46 -20.94 10.00
CA ALA A 59 0.42 -20.30 10.98
C ALA A 59 1.08 -19.06 10.40
N GLY A 60 1.53 -19.13 9.14
CA GLY A 60 2.09 -17.99 8.41
C GLY A 60 1.09 -16.86 8.23
N ALA A 61 -0.15 -17.18 7.85
CA ALA A 61 -1.22 -16.20 7.71
C ALA A 61 -1.55 -15.51 9.05
N ALA A 62 -1.66 -16.28 10.13
CA ALA A 62 -1.92 -15.75 11.47
C ALA A 62 -0.77 -14.82 11.93
N LEU A 63 0.48 -15.20 11.70
CA LEU A 63 1.65 -14.39 12.00
C LEU A 63 1.67 -13.11 11.16
N ALA A 64 1.35 -13.18 9.88
CA ALA A 64 1.26 -12.01 9.01
C ALA A 64 0.21 -11.00 9.50
N CYS A 65 -0.95 -11.46 9.97
CA CYS A 65 -1.99 -10.61 10.56
C CYS A 65 -1.50 -9.90 11.82
N ALA A 66 -0.66 -10.54 12.64
CA ALA A 66 -0.10 -9.92 13.84
C ALA A 66 1.00 -8.90 13.51
N ILE A 67 1.81 -9.18 12.48
CA ILE A 67 2.97 -8.35 12.11
C ILE A 67 2.55 -7.14 11.25
N VAL A 68 1.50 -7.24 10.44
CA VAL A 68 1.12 -6.16 9.52
C VAL A 68 0.82 -4.85 10.23
N ILE A 69 0.19 -4.91 11.41
CA ILE A 69 -0.15 -3.73 12.22
C ILE A 69 1.09 -2.91 12.59
N PRO A 70 2.07 -3.45 13.34
CA PRO A 70 3.28 -2.70 13.69
C PRO A 70 4.12 -2.31 12.46
N VAL A 71 4.11 -3.09 11.39
CA VAL A 71 4.79 -2.74 10.14
C VAL A 71 4.15 -1.50 9.49
N LEU A 72 2.82 -1.43 9.42
CA LEU A 72 2.11 -0.26 8.90
C LEU A 72 2.31 0.98 9.77
N ASP A 73 2.26 0.83 11.09
CA ASP A 73 2.43 1.94 12.03
C ASP A 73 3.85 2.53 12.00
N THR A 74 4.86 1.70 11.76
CA THR A 74 6.27 2.13 11.79
C THR A 74 6.81 2.55 10.42
N LEU A 75 6.46 1.83 9.37
CA LEU A 75 7.01 2.02 8.03
C LEU A 75 6.05 2.78 7.08
N GLY A 76 4.75 2.76 7.39
CA GLY A 76 3.69 3.26 6.52
C GLY A 76 3.36 2.32 5.36
N GLY A 77 2.19 2.55 4.73
CA GLY A 77 1.67 1.68 3.68
C GLY A 77 2.63 1.40 2.52
N PRO A 78 3.21 2.43 1.88
CA PRO A 78 4.10 2.24 0.73
C PRO A 78 5.37 1.42 1.05
N LYS A 79 5.97 1.63 2.23
CA LYS A 79 7.17 0.87 2.63
C LYS A 79 6.83 -0.54 3.12
N ALA A 80 5.64 -0.75 3.67
CA ALA A 80 5.16 -2.08 4.05
C ALA A 80 5.07 -3.03 2.84
N LEU A 81 4.77 -2.51 1.65
CA LEU A 81 4.83 -3.29 0.40
C LEU A 81 6.24 -3.83 0.13
N LEU A 82 7.30 -3.07 0.45
CA LEU A 82 8.68 -3.54 0.28
C LEU A 82 9.02 -4.70 1.20
N VAL A 83 8.46 -4.72 2.41
CA VAL A 83 8.59 -5.85 3.33
C VAL A 83 7.99 -7.10 2.70
N SER A 84 6.79 -6.99 2.12
CA SER A 84 6.13 -8.10 1.42
C SER A 84 6.94 -8.60 0.22
N VAL A 85 7.50 -7.68 -0.57
CA VAL A 85 8.38 -8.02 -1.70
C VAL A 85 9.64 -8.74 -1.20
N GLY A 86 10.27 -8.25 -0.13
CA GLY A 86 11.45 -8.87 0.48
C GLY A 86 11.17 -10.28 1.00
N LEU A 87 10.03 -10.49 1.66
CA LEU A 87 9.60 -11.80 2.12
C LEU A 87 9.36 -12.76 0.95
N GLY A 88 8.66 -12.31 -0.10
CA GLY A 88 8.46 -13.10 -1.32
C GLY A 88 9.78 -13.49 -1.99
N ALA A 89 10.72 -12.56 -2.07
CA ALA A 89 12.05 -12.80 -2.60
C ALA A 89 12.83 -13.82 -1.75
N ALA A 90 12.77 -13.71 -0.43
CA ALA A 90 13.38 -14.68 0.50
C ALA A 90 12.77 -16.08 0.33
N CYS A 91 11.44 -16.18 0.22
CA CYS A 91 10.76 -17.43 -0.07
C CYS A 91 11.25 -18.06 -1.39
N ALA A 92 11.39 -17.28 -2.46
CA ALA A 92 11.88 -17.77 -3.75
C ALA A 92 13.29 -18.37 -3.62
N VAL A 93 14.19 -17.70 -2.88
CA VAL A 93 15.54 -18.21 -2.60
C VAL A 93 15.48 -19.53 -1.82
N LEU A 94 14.65 -19.59 -0.76
CA LEU A 94 14.48 -20.81 0.03
C LEU A 94 13.96 -21.99 -0.78
N PHE A 95 13.02 -21.77 -1.71
CA PHE A 95 12.54 -22.81 -2.62
C PHE A 95 13.64 -23.35 -3.53
N VAL A 96 14.47 -22.46 -4.11
CA VAL A 96 15.61 -22.87 -4.94
C VAL A 96 16.66 -23.59 -4.09
N PHE A 97 16.86 -23.16 -2.86
CA PHE A 97 17.78 -23.81 -1.92
C PHE A 97 17.36 -25.24 -1.60
N GLY A 98 16.08 -25.50 -1.43
CA GLY A 98 15.52 -26.85 -1.21
C GLY A 98 15.52 -27.76 -2.43
N ASP A 99 15.69 -27.22 -3.65
CA ASP A 99 15.67 -28.02 -4.88
C ASP A 99 16.99 -28.75 -5.11
N GLN A 100 16.94 -30.06 -5.19
CA GLN A 100 18.11 -30.94 -5.35
C GLN A 100 18.48 -31.23 -6.83
N ARG A 101 17.83 -30.58 -7.79
CA ARG A 101 18.08 -30.81 -9.23
C ARG A 101 19.44 -30.29 -9.69
N SER A 102 19.93 -30.86 -10.81
CA SER A 102 21.13 -30.35 -11.49
C SER A 102 21.01 -28.86 -11.82
N GLY A 103 22.11 -28.12 -11.71
CA GLY A 103 22.15 -26.66 -11.92
C GLY A 103 21.65 -25.82 -10.73
N ARG A 104 21.47 -26.44 -9.55
CA ARG A 104 21.04 -25.75 -8.32
C ARG A 104 21.88 -24.52 -8.00
N GLY A 105 23.22 -24.61 -8.15
CA GLY A 105 24.12 -23.49 -7.84
C GLY A 105 23.81 -22.25 -8.67
N PHE A 106 23.66 -22.41 -9.98
CA PHE A 106 23.32 -21.30 -10.87
C PHE A 106 21.95 -20.70 -10.54
N ARG A 107 20.92 -21.55 -10.34
CA ARG A 107 19.56 -21.08 -9.97
C ARG A 107 19.55 -20.35 -8.63
N LEU A 108 20.30 -20.83 -7.65
CA LEU A 108 20.41 -20.17 -6.34
C LEU A 108 21.06 -18.80 -6.46
N ILE A 109 22.17 -18.70 -7.21
CA ILE A 109 22.83 -17.41 -7.47
C ILE A 109 21.86 -16.46 -8.19
N ALA A 110 21.21 -16.94 -9.24
CA ALA A 110 20.26 -16.12 -10.01
C ALA A 110 19.06 -15.65 -9.14
N ALA A 111 18.47 -16.53 -8.33
CA ALA A 111 17.37 -16.17 -7.43
C ALA A 111 17.82 -15.18 -6.36
N THR A 112 18.99 -15.37 -5.77
CA THR A 112 19.55 -14.45 -4.75
C THR A 112 19.83 -13.08 -5.36
N LEU A 113 20.48 -13.02 -6.53
CA LEU A 113 20.74 -11.78 -7.24
C LEU A 113 19.43 -11.05 -7.59
N ALA A 114 18.45 -11.77 -8.14
CA ALA A 114 17.14 -11.19 -8.44
C ALA A 114 16.45 -10.64 -7.18
N ALA A 115 16.48 -11.38 -6.07
CA ALA A 115 15.93 -10.96 -4.80
C ALA A 115 16.60 -9.68 -4.28
N VAL A 116 17.93 -9.62 -4.30
CA VAL A 116 18.71 -8.44 -3.88
C VAL A 116 18.43 -7.24 -4.78
N LEU A 117 18.41 -7.45 -6.11
CA LEU A 117 18.15 -6.36 -7.06
C LEU A 117 16.74 -5.80 -6.91
N ILE A 118 15.72 -6.65 -6.82
CA ILE A 118 14.33 -6.21 -6.68
C ILE A 118 14.13 -5.48 -5.36
N THR A 119 14.59 -6.05 -4.26
CA THR A 119 14.44 -5.43 -2.93
C THR A 119 15.26 -4.15 -2.83
N GLY A 120 16.50 -4.17 -3.31
CA GLY A 120 17.39 -3.01 -3.32
C GLY A 120 16.86 -1.86 -4.18
N ALA A 121 16.36 -2.16 -5.39
CA ALA A 121 15.72 -1.16 -6.24
C ALA A 121 14.47 -0.56 -5.57
N GLY A 122 13.68 -1.37 -4.89
CA GLY A 122 12.52 -0.91 -4.13
C GLY A 122 12.91 0.04 -2.99
N VAL A 123 13.94 -0.30 -2.22
CA VAL A 123 14.46 0.56 -1.14
C VAL A 123 14.99 1.88 -1.70
N LEU A 124 15.81 1.84 -2.75
CA LEU A 124 16.33 3.04 -3.40
C LEU A 124 15.20 3.92 -3.96
N ALA A 125 14.16 3.33 -4.53
CA ALA A 125 12.99 4.06 -5.00
C ALA A 125 12.24 4.73 -3.84
N ALA A 126 12.12 4.05 -2.70
CA ALA A 126 11.52 4.60 -1.50
C ALA A 126 12.30 5.79 -0.94
N GLU A 127 13.63 5.69 -0.86
CA GLU A 127 14.50 6.76 -0.39
C GLU A 127 14.44 7.98 -1.31
N ARG A 128 14.35 7.78 -2.61
CA ARG A 128 14.14 8.86 -3.60
C ARG A 128 12.74 9.46 -3.61
N GLY A 129 11.86 9.01 -2.72
CA GLY A 129 10.49 9.51 -2.62
C GLY A 129 9.56 9.03 -3.75
N ALA A 130 9.97 8.02 -4.53
CA ALA A 130 9.12 7.45 -5.59
C ALA A 130 7.86 6.77 -5.03
N LEU A 131 7.91 6.32 -3.78
CA LEU A 131 6.78 5.72 -3.07
C LEU A 131 5.96 6.73 -2.25
N LYS A 132 6.28 8.03 -2.29
CA LYS A 132 5.43 9.04 -1.67
C LYS A 132 4.11 9.15 -2.43
N VAL A 133 3.02 9.21 -1.67
CA VAL A 133 1.71 9.53 -2.24
C VAL A 133 1.73 10.97 -2.74
N ARG A 134 1.73 11.15 -4.05
CA ARG A 134 1.78 12.49 -4.68
C ARG A 134 0.40 13.02 -5.01
N THR A 135 -0.53 12.14 -5.28
CA THR A 135 -1.89 12.51 -5.65
C THR A 135 -2.86 11.61 -4.91
N ALA A 136 -3.84 12.19 -4.26
CA ALA A 136 -4.89 11.45 -3.60
C ALA A 136 -6.23 12.12 -3.88
N LYS A 137 -7.17 11.35 -4.44
CA LYS A 137 -8.54 11.78 -4.78
C LYS A 137 -8.60 13.12 -5.53
N GLY A 138 -7.71 13.33 -6.49
CA GLY A 138 -7.68 14.52 -7.33
C GLY A 138 -6.93 15.72 -6.73
N LEU A 139 -6.47 15.63 -5.48
CA LEU A 139 -5.61 16.64 -4.89
C LEU A 139 -4.14 16.29 -5.11
N ASP A 140 -3.39 17.23 -5.67
CA ASP A 140 -1.94 17.11 -5.81
C ASP A 140 -1.26 17.53 -4.50
N LEU A 141 -0.70 16.55 -3.79
CA LEU A 141 -0.01 16.76 -2.51
C LEU A 141 1.38 17.38 -2.68
N THR A 142 1.87 17.54 -3.90
CA THR A 142 3.11 18.27 -4.16
C THR A 142 2.87 19.78 -4.20
N VAL A 143 1.67 20.20 -4.60
CA VAL A 143 1.24 21.59 -4.64
C VAL A 143 0.60 22.00 -3.32
N HIS A 144 -0.24 21.12 -2.77
CA HIS A 144 -0.93 21.30 -1.49
C HIS A 144 -0.29 20.39 -0.45
N ALA A 145 0.95 20.70 -0.06
CA ALA A 145 1.66 19.89 0.91
C ALA A 145 0.98 19.95 2.29
N PRO A 146 0.70 18.80 2.92
CA PRO A 146 0.22 18.80 4.29
C PRO A 146 1.33 19.28 5.24
N GLU A 147 0.96 19.97 6.32
CA GLU A 147 1.88 20.33 7.41
C GLU A 147 2.31 19.08 8.21
N PHE A 148 1.45 18.08 8.23
CA PHE A 148 1.70 16.81 8.90
C PHE A 148 1.12 15.68 8.06
N ASP A 149 1.89 14.63 7.88
CA ASP A 149 1.46 13.38 7.26
C ASP A 149 1.95 12.20 8.08
N ARG A 150 1.06 11.27 8.38
CA ARG A 150 1.41 10.06 9.11
C ARG A 150 0.51 8.88 8.72
N TRP A 151 1.14 7.77 8.45
CA TRP A 151 0.45 6.49 8.34
C TRP A 151 0.20 5.90 9.72
N ASN A 152 -0.94 5.29 9.87
CA ASN A 152 -1.22 4.33 10.91
C ASN A 152 -1.63 2.99 10.28
N SER A 153 -1.97 1.98 11.10
CA SER A 153 -2.38 0.66 10.62
C SER A 153 -3.66 0.65 9.77
N PHE A 154 -4.43 1.75 9.73
CA PHE A 154 -5.73 1.82 9.06
C PHE A 154 -5.78 2.86 7.94
N SER A 155 -4.97 3.92 8.03
CA SER A 155 -5.16 5.10 7.17
C SER A 155 -3.93 5.98 7.06
N LEU A 156 -3.94 6.87 6.08
CA LEU A 156 -3.05 8.02 5.98
C LEU A 156 -3.75 9.24 6.58
N ILE A 157 -3.16 9.82 7.63
CA ILE A 157 -3.64 11.05 8.26
C ILE A 157 -2.83 12.22 7.72
N ASN A 158 -3.52 13.21 7.19
CA ASN A 158 -2.94 14.47 6.73
C ASN A 158 -3.54 15.63 7.51
N VAL A 159 -2.72 16.63 7.84
CA VAL A 159 -3.18 17.90 8.39
C VAL A 159 -2.76 19.00 7.43
N PHE A 160 -3.74 19.76 6.97
CA PHE A 160 -3.52 20.89 6.09
C PHE A 160 -3.68 22.21 6.84
N PRO A 161 -2.96 23.28 6.43
CA PRO A 161 -3.20 24.60 6.95
C PRO A 161 -4.64 25.03 6.71
N SER A 162 -5.08 26.00 7.49
CA SER A 162 -6.44 26.54 7.39
C SER A 162 -6.77 26.90 5.94
N TRP A 163 -7.78 26.22 5.38
CA TRP A 163 -8.43 26.70 4.18
C TRP A 163 -9.46 27.74 4.63
N ASN A 164 -9.57 28.86 3.93
CA ASN A 164 -10.44 30.00 4.26
C ASN A 164 -11.93 29.65 4.21
N PHE A 165 -12.33 28.58 4.86
CA PHE A 165 -13.74 28.24 5.00
C PHE A 165 -14.08 28.03 6.48
N ARG A 166 -15.30 28.35 6.83
CA ARG A 166 -15.85 28.13 8.16
C ARG A 166 -15.90 26.63 8.43
N GLY A 167 -15.04 26.15 9.29
CA GLY A 167 -14.97 24.74 9.64
C GLY A 167 -16.20 24.24 10.41
N TRP A 168 -16.34 22.97 10.46
CA TRP A 168 -17.39 22.31 11.21
C TRP A 168 -17.20 22.55 12.72
N GLY A 169 -18.30 22.58 13.46
CA GLY A 169 -18.29 22.79 14.90
C GLY A 169 -18.65 24.21 15.33
N LEU A 170 -18.59 25.18 14.40
CA LEU A 170 -19.06 26.53 14.69
C LEU A 170 -20.56 26.65 14.37
N SER A 171 -21.31 27.20 15.33
CA SER A 171 -22.74 27.50 15.12
C SER A 171 -22.93 28.43 13.91
N PRO A 172 -23.93 28.22 13.06
CA PRO A 172 -24.29 29.16 12.00
C PRO A 172 -24.57 30.59 12.50
N LYS A 173 -24.96 30.72 13.78
CA LYS A 173 -25.26 32.00 14.43
C LYS A 173 -24.02 32.67 15.06
N TYR A 174 -22.87 32.00 15.07
CA TYR A 174 -21.64 32.58 15.61
C TYR A 174 -21.14 33.71 14.69
N GLN A 175 -21.04 34.90 15.26
CA GLN A 175 -20.61 36.12 14.55
C GLN A 175 -19.24 36.62 14.99
N GLY A 176 -18.59 35.93 15.89
CA GLY A 176 -17.25 36.28 16.36
C GLY A 176 -16.16 35.99 15.34
N PRO A 177 -14.90 36.36 15.63
CA PRO A 177 -13.78 36.02 14.80
C PRO A 177 -13.64 34.48 14.70
N ILE A 178 -13.40 33.98 13.50
CA ILE A 178 -13.20 32.56 13.31
C ILE A 178 -11.82 32.20 13.92
N PRO A 179 -11.76 31.30 14.93
CA PRO A 179 -10.50 30.88 15.51
C PRO A 179 -9.64 30.17 14.47
N LEU A 180 -8.34 30.10 14.72
CA LEU A 180 -7.43 29.37 13.83
C LEU A 180 -7.86 27.93 13.72
N GLN A 181 -8.06 27.49 12.49
CA GLN A 181 -8.53 26.13 12.19
C GLN A 181 -7.54 25.44 11.25
N LYS A 182 -7.35 24.13 11.44
CA LYS A 182 -6.63 23.26 10.52
C LYS A 182 -7.55 22.15 10.07
N SER A 183 -7.33 21.63 8.88
CA SER A 183 -8.11 20.54 8.32
C SER A 183 -7.37 19.22 8.53
N LEU A 184 -7.91 18.34 9.37
CA LEU A 184 -7.44 16.96 9.50
C LEU A 184 -8.22 16.09 8.54
N VAL A 185 -7.50 15.37 7.69
CA VAL A 185 -8.09 14.54 6.64
C VAL A 185 -7.56 13.10 6.77
N ILE A 186 -8.47 12.15 6.72
CA ILE A 186 -8.17 10.72 6.77
C ILE A 186 -8.41 10.13 5.37
N ASP A 187 -7.37 9.52 4.77
CA ASP A 187 -7.39 8.95 3.42
C ASP A 187 -7.92 9.91 2.35
N MET A 188 -7.72 11.21 2.55
CA MET A 188 -8.22 12.29 1.69
C MET A 188 -9.75 12.24 1.46
N ASN A 189 -10.51 11.68 2.41
CA ASN A 189 -11.95 11.51 2.29
C ASN A 189 -12.74 12.03 3.49
N ALA A 190 -12.39 11.58 4.68
CA ALA A 190 -13.04 12.04 5.90
C ALA A 190 -12.29 13.30 6.38
N LEU A 191 -13.02 14.40 6.47
CA LEU A 191 -12.49 15.70 6.89
C LEU A 191 -13.08 16.06 8.24
N THR A 192 -12.23 16.52 9.16
CA THR A 192 -12.64 17.20 10.38
C THR A 192 -11.80 18.45 10.59
N THR A 193 -12.29 19.37 11.41
CA THR A 193 -11.61 20.63 11.69
C THR A 193 -10.98 20.57 13.08
N LEU A 194 -9.70 20.90 13.16
CA LEU A 194 -9.02 21.15 14.42
C LEU A 194 -9.08 22.66 14.68
N THR A 195 -9.76 23.03 15.74
CA THR A 195 -9.90 24.45 16.14
C THR A 195 -8.97 24.72 17.32
N ALA A 196 -8.18 25.80 17.25
CA ALA A 196 -7.37 26.23 18.37
C ALA A 196 -8.31 26.58 19.55
N SER A 197 -7.99 26.04 20.73
CA SER A 197 -8.56 26.53 22.00
C SER A 197 -7.63 27.60 22.55
N ASP A 198 -8.18 28.72 22.90
CA ASP A 198 -7.50 29.74 23.69
C ASP A 198 -7.10 29.22 25.07
#